data_03cca71f7ea80382ceccc54267ad88d8
#
_entry.id   03cca71f7ea80382ceccc54267ad88d8
#
_cell.length_a   1.000
_cell.length_b   1.000
_cell.length_c   1.000
_cell.angle_alpha   90.00
_cell.angle_beta   90.00
_cell.angle_gamma   90.00
#
_symmetry.space_group_name_H-M   'P 1'
#
loop_
_entity.id
_entity.type
_entity.pdbx_description
1 polymer ?
#
loop_
_entity_poly.entity_id
_entity_poly.type
_entity_poly.pdbx_seq_one_letter_code
_entity_poly.pdbx_strand_id
1 'polypeptide(L)'
;MNSKAYAFDIDGVICKTNGKDYSKSKPIKDSVLKINKLYLKGHYIKIFTARYMGRNNDNIKLAKKQGYKKTFNQLKSWNLKFHKLIFG
;
A
#
# COMPACT_ATOMS: atom_id res chain seq x y z
N MET A 1 -0.38 24.12 12.09
CA MET A 1 -1.12 22.85 12.10
C MET A 1 -0.18 21.70 12.34
N ASN A 2 -0.58 20.76 13.19
CA ASN A 2 0.26 19.63 13.53
C ASN A 2 0.18 18.55 12.46
N SER A 3 1.31 18.26 11.83
CA SER A 3 1.42 17.12 10.92
C SER A 3 1.45 15.83 11.72
N LYS A 4 0.77 14.83 11.21
CA LYS A 4 0.74 13.49 11.79
C LYS A 4 1.28 12.47 10.78
N ALA A 5 1.70 11.33 11.29
CA ALA A 5 2.06 10.19 10.46
C ALA A 5 0.94 9.16 10.53
N TYR A 6 0.48 8.71 9.38
CA TYR A 6 -0.54 7.67 9.26
C TYR A 6 0.03 6.46 8.56
N ALA A 7 -0.40 5.28 8.99
CA ALA A 7 -0.01 4.02 8.39
C ALA A 7 -1.26 3.25 7.94
N PHE A 8 -1.26 2.79 6.71
CA PHE A 8 -2.38 2.06 6.13
C PHE A 8 -1.89 0.75 5.52
N ASP A 9 -2.66 -0.31 5.73
CA ASP A 9 -2.46 -1.57 5.03
C ASP A 9 -3.04 -1.45 3.61
N ILE A 10 -2.63 -2.33 2.72
CA ILE A 10 -3.11 -2.31 1.33
C ILE A 10 -4.36 -3.19 1.19
N ASP A 11 -4.17 -4.51 1.31
CA ASP A 11 -5.25 -5.46 1.03
C ASP A 11 -6.29 -5.44 2.14
N GLY A 12 -7.53 -5.19 1.77
CA GLY A 12 -8.63 -5.05 2.71
C GLY A 12 -8.86 -3.64 3.23
N VAL A 13 -7.95 -2.69 2.96
CA VAL A 13 -8.06 -1.29 3.40
C VAL A 13 -8.11 -0.35 2.21
N ILE A 14 -7.10 -0.41 1.35
CA ILE A 14 -7.01 0.45 0.15
C ILE A 14 -7.65 -0.22 -1.05
N CYS A 15 -7.66 -1.55 -1.07
CA CYS A 15 -8.18 -2.33 -2.19
C CYS A 15 -8.81 -3.62 -1.71
N LYS A 16 -9.54 -4.25 -2.61
CA LYS A 16 -10.07 -5.61 -2.42
C LYS A 16 -9.24 -6.57 -3.25
N THR A 17 -8.77 -7.63 -2.62
CA THR A 17 -7.92 -8.64 -3.23
C THR A 17 -8.48 -10.03 -2.97
N ASN A 18 -8.58 -10.86 -4.01
CA ASN A 18 -8.99 -12.26 -3.88
C ASN A 18 -7.75 -13.13 -3.70
N GLY A 19 -7.63 -13.74 -2.53
CA GLY A 19 -6.50 -14.61 -2.22
C GLY A 19 -5.17 -13.88 -2.35
N LYS A 20 -4.26 -14.43 -3.16
CA LYS A 20 -2.93 -13.87 -3.40
C LYS A 20 -2.75 -13.32 -4.80
N ASP A 21 -3.84 -13.10 -5.53
CA ASP A 21 -3.77 -12.55 -6.87
C ASP A 21 -3.79 -11.02 -6.82
N TYR A 22 -2.67 -10.44 -6.43
CA TYR A 22 -2.54 -9.01 -6.22
C TYR A 22 -2.71 -8.19 -7.49
N SER A 23 -2.38 -8.78 -8.65
CA SER A 23 -2.51 -8.08 -9.93
C SER A 23 -3.95 -7.72 -10.29
N LYS A 24 -4.91 -8.46 -9.73
CA LYS A 24 -6.35 -8.25 -9.97
C LYS A 24 -7.04 -7.48 -8.85
N SER A 25 -6.28 -6.93 -7.92
CA SER A 25 -6.84 -6.11 -6.85
C SER A 25 -7.58 -4.91 -7.42
N LYS A 26 -8.69 -4.54 -6.78
CA LYS A 26 -9.48 -3.38 -7.18
C LYS A 26 -9.46 -2.32 -6.09
N PRO A 27 -9.16 -1.06 -6.43
CA PRO A 27 -9.06 -0.01 -5.42
C PRO A 27 -10.42 0.32 -4.81
N ILE A 28 -10.41 0.64 -3.52
CA ILE A 28 -11.59 1.18 -2.84
C ILE A 28 -11.49 2.69 -2.95
N LYS A 29 -12.29 3.28 -3.83
CA LYS A 29 -12.21 4.70 -4.18
C LYS A 29 -12.26 5.62 -2.96
N ASP A 30 -13.18 5.36 -2.04
CA ASP A 30 -13.31 6.18 -0.83
C ASP A 30 -12.05 6.16 0.02
N SER A 31 -11.41 5.01 0.15
CA SER A 31 -10.16 4.88 0.90
C SER A 31 -9.05 5.69 0.25
N VAL A 32 -8.91 5.57 -1.06
CA VAL A 32 -7.90 6.32 -1.82
C VAL A 32 -8.12 7.82 -1.66
N LEU A 33 -9.35 8.28 -1.79
CA LEU A 33 -9.68 9.70 -1.64
C LEU A 33 -9.37 10.23 -0.23
N LYS A 34 -9.71 9.46 0.80
CA LYS A 34 -9.44 9.85 2.19
C LYS A 34 -7.93 9.95 2.46
N ILE A 35 -7.16 8.99 1.98
CA ILE A 35 -5.70 8.99 2.17
C ILE A 35 -5.09 10.16 1.40
N ASN A 36 -5.52 10.39 0.16
CA ASN A 36 -5.03 11.51 -0.63
C ASN A 36 -5.33 12.85 0.04
N LYS A 37 -6.48 12.97 0.68
CA LYS A 37 -6.85 14.18 1.42
C LYS A 37 -5.89 14.42 2.60
N LEU A 38 -5.55 13.37 3.33
CA LEU A 38 -4.57 13.45 4.42
C LEU A 38 -3.20 13.88 3.90
N TYR A 39 -2.78 13.30 2.78
CA TYR A 39 -1.52 13.66 2.13
C TYR A 39 -1.49 15.15 1.77
N LEU A 40 -2.55 15.63 1.14
CA LEU A 40 -2.65 17.04 0.72
C LEU A 40 -2.69 18.01 1.89
N LYS A 41 -3.13 17.56 3.06
CA LYS A 41 -3.10 18.36 4.28
C LYS A 41 -1.72 18.42 4.94
N GLY A 42 -0.73 17.76 4.36
CA GLY A 42 0.64 17.76 4.88
C GLY A 42 0.99 16.64 5.84
N HIS A 43 0.13 15.65 5.97
CA HIS A 43 0.43 14.49 6.82
C HIS A 43 1.35 13.51 6.10
N TYR A 44 2.15 12.78 6.89
CA TYR A 44 3.07 11.76 6.37
C TYR A 44 2.32 10.44 6.21
N ILE A 45 2.34 9.88 5.00
CA ILE A 45 1.58 8.66 4.69
C ILE A 45 2.53 7.50 4.44
N LYS A 46 2.41 6.47 5.28
CA LYS A 46 3.12 5.20 5.13
C LYS A 46 2.14 4.12 4.70
N ILE A 47 2.53 3.32 3.75
CA ILE A 47 1.74 2.17 3.29
C ILE A 47 2.48 0.90 3.68
N PHE A 48 1.80 -0.01 4.37
CA PHE A 48 2.35 -1.29 4.78
C PHE A 48 1.73 -2.42 3.97
N THR A 49 2.51 -3.43 3.71
CA THR A 49 1.99 -4.63 3.07
C THR A 49 2.72 -5.89 3.53
N ALA A 50 1.97 -6.97 3.69
CA ALA A 50 2.50 -8.30 3.90
C ALA A 50 2.51 -9.12 2.61
N ARG A 51 2.27 -8.48 1.46
CA ARG A 51 2.29 -9.15 0.16
C ARG A 51 3.61 -9.88 -0.06
N TYR A 52 3.55 -11.08 -0.60
CA TYR A 52 4.70 -11.93 -0.90
C TYR A 52 5.44 -12.48 0.32
N MET A 53 5.05 -12.10 1.54
CA MET A 53 5.72 -12.58 2.75
C MET A 53 5.55 -14.09 2.94
N GLY A 54 4.33 -14.59 2.83
CA GLY A 54 4.06 -16.02 2.98
C GLY A 54 4.79 -16.89 1.97
N ARG A 55 4.91 -16.42 0.73
CA ARG A 55 5.61 -17.12 -0.35
C ARG A 55 7.12 -17.24 -0.09
N ASN A 56 7.65 -16.35 0.72
CA ASN A 56 9.08 -16.24 0.94
C ASN A 56 9.44 -16.53 2.38
N ASN A 57 8.64 -17.35 3.08
CA ASN A 57 8.87 -17.74 4.47
C ASN A 57 9.09 -16.54 5.39
N ASP A 58 8.28 -15.51 5.22
CA ASP A 58 8.34 -14.26 5.99
C ASP A 58 9.68 -13.51 5.84
N ASN A 59 10.41 -13.77 4.77
CA ASN A 59 11.64 -13.06 4.48
C ASN A 59 11.33 -11.74 3.78
N ILE A 60 11.50 -10.64 4.50
CA ILE A 60 11.18 -9.29 4.01
C ILE A 60 11.96 -8.93 2.76
N LYS A 61 13.24 -9.28 2.72
CA LYS A 61 14.14 -8.99 1.61
C LYS A 61 13.67 -9.64 0.31
N LEU A 62 13.29 -10.92 0.39
CA LEU A 62 12.80 -11.67 -0.76
C LEU A 62 11.42 -11.18 -1.21
N ALA A 63 10.52 -10.91 -0.25
CA ALA A 63 9.20 -10.39 -0.54
C ALA A 63 9.30 -9.05 -1.27
N LYS A 64 10.16 -8.17 -0.78
CA LYS A 64 10.40 -6.86 -1.38
C LYS A 64 10.99 -6.98 -2.77
N LYS A 65 11.97 -7.86 -2.95
CA LYS A 65 12.58 -8.11 -4.26
C LYS A 65 11.55 -8.59 -5.27
N GLN A 66 10.64 -9.47 -4.85
CA GLN A 66 9.62 -10.05 -5.72
C GLN A 66 8.53 -9.04 -6.07
N GLY A 67 8.08 -8.23 -5.12
CA GLY A 67 6.84 -7.50 -5.25
C GLY A 67 6.86 -5.99 -5.09
N TYR A 68 7.99 -5.38 -4.70
CA TYR A 68 8.01 -3.93 -4.42
C TYR A 68 7.60 -3.10 -5.64
N LYS A 69 8.27 -3.32 -6.75
CA LYS A 69 8.02 -2.54 -7.97
C LYS A 69 6.59 -2.72 -8.48
N LYS A 70 6.11 -3.96 -8.49
CA LYS A 70 4.74 -4.26 -8.92
C LYS A 70 3.71 -3.57 -8.03
N THR A 71 3.89 -3.65 -6.73
CA THR A 71 2.99 -3.04 -5.75
C THR A 71 3.04 -1.51 -5.84
N PHE A 72 4.23 -0.95 -5.91
CA PHE A 72 4.41 0.49 -6.07
C PHE A 72 3.69 1.02 -7.31
N ASN A 73 3.90 0.36 -8.45
CA ASN A 73 3.26 0.77 -9.70
C ASN A 73 1.74 0.63 -9.63
N GLN A 74 1.23 -0.40 -8.97
CA GLN A 74 -0.21 -0.58 -8.78
C GLN A 74 -0.81 0.57 -7.96
N LEU A 75 -0.18 0.94 -6.84
CA LEU A 75 -0.64 2.05 -6.02
C LEU A 75 -0.64 3.36 -6.83
N LYS A 76 0.38 3.58 -7.63
CA LYS A 76 0.46 4.74 -8.51
C LYS A 76 -0.64 4.74 -9.57
N SER A 77 -0.96 3.57 -10.11
CA SER A 77 -2.03 3.44 -11.10
C SER A 77 -3.40 3.81 -10.52
N TRP A 78 -3.57 3.69 -9.22
CA TRP A 78 -4.79 4.08 -8.51
C TRP A 78 -4.79 5.55 -8.08
N ASN A 79 -3.76 6.30 -8.45
CA ASN A 79 -3.54 7.70 -8.05
C ASN A 79 -3.46 7.88 -6.53
N LEU A 80 -2.95 6.87 -5.83
CA LEU A 80 -2.72 6.96 -4.39
C LEU A 80 -1.50 7.82 -4.12
N LYS A 81 -1.64 8.77 -3.21
CA LYS A 81 -0.54 9.64 -2.76
C LYS A 81 0.02 9.10 -1.44
N PHE A 82 1.31 8.85 -1.41
CA PHE A 82 1.98 8.33 -0.21
C PHE A 82 3.46 8.69 -0.24
N HIS A 83 4.10 8.59 0.93
CA HIS A 83 5.51 8.91 1.07
C HIS A 83 6.38 7.66 1.10
N LYS A 84 5.89 6.57 1.69
CA LYS A 84 6.71 5.38 1.87
C LYS A 84 5.88 4.11 1.74
N LEU A 85 6.45 3.12 1.07
CA LEU A 85 5.89 1.77 0.96
C LEU A 85 6.81 0.82 1.73
N ILE A 86 6.25 0.12 2.71
CA ILE A 86 6.99 -0.73 3.63
C ILE A 86 6.48 -2.17 3.52
N PHE A 87 7.39 -3.09 3.28
CA PHE A 87 7.12 -4.53 3.29
C PHE A 87 7.49 -5.11 4.65
N GLY A 88 6.60 -5.95 5.18
CA GLY A 88 6.86 -6.61 6.45
C GLY A 88 5.70 -6.70 7.40
#